data_b84170a2c7338604a787a490276bd68f
#
_entry.id   b84170a2c7338604a787a490276bd68f
#
_cell.length_a   1.000
_cell.length_b   1.000
_cell.length_c   1.000
_cell.angle_alpha   90.00
_cell.angle_beta   90.00
_cell.angle_gamma   90.00
#
_symmetry.space_group_name_H-M   'P 1'
#
loop_
_entity.id
_entity.type
_entity.pdbx_description
1 polymer ?
#
loop_
_entity_poly.entity_id
_entity_poly.type
_entity_poly.pdbx_seq_one_letter_code
_entity_poly.pdbx_strand_id
1 'polypeptide(L)'
;MYIGVISMRYAKALLAYADEKGTEDTVYEEAGILADSFSRIPELRQALDNPVLPAETKLKLICEAAGGGQVSEELKRFVELVLEERREKFLQFMIMSYIDLYRKQKNISVGKITTVCPVAEEVVSRIRALVVEKTHGTVEFKTKIDPKLEGGFIFEIGTYRLDASVANQIKRVKQQFIAKNR
;
A
#
# COMPACT_ATOMS: atom_id res chain seq x y z
N MET A 1 -17.20 0.07 18.37
CA MET A 1 -16.64 1.38 18.04
C MET A 1 -16.04 1.30 16.64
N TYR A 2 -16.40 2.19 15.76
CA TYR A 2 -16.07 2.08 14.33
C TYR A 2 -14.62 2.48 14.05
N ILE A 3 -13.70 1.52 14.08
CA ILE A 3 -12.26 1.72 13.80
C ILE A 3 -12.07 2.48 12.47
N GLY A 4 -12.78 2.08 11.43
CA GLY A 4 -12.66 2.71 10.11
C GLY A 4 -13.08 4.20 10.09
N VAL A 5 -14.08 4.60 10.89
CA VAL A 5 -14.53 6.01 10.94
C VAL A 5 -13.47 6.89 11.61
N ILE A 6 -12.88 6.41 12.69
CA ILE A 6 -11.81 7.14 13.41
C ILE A 6 -10.58 7.26 12.49
N SER A 7 -10.12 6.13 11.94
CA SER A 7 -8.95 6.10 11.06
C SER A 7 -9.10 7.03 9.86
N MET A 8 -10.27 7.02 9.22
CA MET A 8 -10.57 7.88 8.09
C MET A 8 -10.59 9.38 8.47
N ARG A 9 -11.09 9.73 9.67
CA ARG A 9 -11.09 11.13 10.15
C ARG A 9 -9.68 11.65 10.35
N TYR A 10 -8.82 10.86 11.02
CA TYR A 10 -7.42 11.21 11.26
C TYR A 10 -6.63 11.27 9.95
N ALA A 11 -6.84 10.32 9.06
CA ALA A 11 -6.21 10.30 7.74
C ALA A 11 -6.57 11.54 6.90
N LYS A 12 -7.83 11.96 6.92
CA LYS A 12 -8.26 13.20 6.25
C LYS A 12 -7.62 14.44 6.85
N ALA A 13 -7.50 14.50 8.18
CA ALA A 13 -6.85 15.61 8.86
C ALA A 13 -5.36 15.69 8.51
N LEU A 14 -4.65 14.56 8.50
CA LEU A 14 -3.25 14.51 8.09
C LEU A 14 -3.07 14.93 6.63
N LEU A 15 -3.95 14.46 5.72
CA LEU A 15 -3.89 14.80 4.31
C LEU A 15 -4.10 16.31 4.09
N ALA A 16 -5.11 16.90 4.74
CA ALA A 16 -5.37 18.33 4.65
C ALA A 16 -4.20 19.15 5.22
N TYR A 17 -3.61 18.71 6.32
CA TYR A 17 -2.46 19.40 6.93
C TYR A 17 -1.20 19.31 6.06
N ALA A 18 -0.92 18.15 5.48
CA ALA A 18 0.21 17.95 4.57
C ALA A 18 0.02 18.74 3.26
N ASP A 19 -1.20 18.79 2.72
CA ASP A 19 -1.55 19.54 1.51
C ASP A 19 -1.38 21.06 1.72
N GLU A 20 -1.80 21.58 2.88
CA GLU A 20 -1.62 22.99 3.25
C GLU A 20 -0.13 23.39 3.33
N LYS A 21 0.73 22.45 3.71
CA LYS A 21 2.18 22.65 3.82
C LYS A 21 2.94 22.33 2.54
N GLY A 22 2.31 21.67 1.56
CA GLY A 22 2.94 21.20 0.34
C GLY A 22 3.92 20.05 0.57
N THR A 23 3.71 19.24 1.63
CA THR A 23 4.56 18.13 2.04
C THR A 23 3.87 16.77 1.88
N GLU A 24 2.74 16.74 1.20
CA GLU A 24 1.91 15.54 1.05
C GLU A 24 2.65 14.37 0.40
N ASP A 25 3.58 14.66 -0.53
CA ASP A 25 4.38 13.64 -1.23
C ASP A 25 5.39 12.98 -0.28
N THR A 26 6.08 13.81 0.54
CA THR A 26 7.03 13.33 1.55
C THR A 26 6.32 12.50 2.62
N VAL A 27 5.21 12.99 3.14
CA VAL A 27 4.39 12.27 4.14
C VAL A 27 3.86 10.96 3.56
N TYR A 28 3.55 10.91 2.26
CA TYR A 28 3.12 9.67 1.59
C TYR A 28 4.24 8.62 1.54
N GLU A 29 5.47 9.02 1.21
CA GLU A 29 6.63 8.11 1.21
C GLU A 29 6.90 7.57 2.62
N GLU A 30 6.94 8.44 3.63
CA GLU A 30 7.13 8.07 5.02
C GLU A 30 6.01 7.15 5.54
N ALA A 31 4.75 7.46 5.20
CA ALA A 31 3.61 6.61 5.51
C ALA A 31 3.72 5.23 4.86
N GLY A 32 4.24 5.15 3.63
CA GLY A 32 4.52 3.90 2.94
C GLY A 32 5.56 3.04 3.67
N ILE A 33 6.68 3.65 4.08
CA ILE A 33 7.73 2.98 4.84
C ILE A 33 7.18 2.48 6.19
N LEU A 34 6.40 3.32 6.88
CA LEU A 34 5.78 2.96 8.16
C LEU A 34 4.77 1.80 8.01
N ALA A 35 3.95 1.81 6.96
CA ALA A 35 3.01 0.72 6.68
C ALA A 35 3.74 -0.60 6.39
N ASP A 36 4.85 -0.56 5.65
CA ASP A 36 5.70 -1.71 5.39
C ASP A 36 6.38 -2.21 6.68
N SER A 37 6.81 -1.31 7.56
CA SER A 37 7.40 -1.64 8.86
C SER A 37 6.39 -2.35 9.76
N PHE A 38 5.14 -1.92 9.82
CA PHE A 38 4.05 -2.63 10.53
C PHE A 38 3.80 -4.04 9.99
N SER A 39 4.02 -4.26 8.70
CA SER A 39 3.83 -5.57 8.07
C SER A 39 5.00 -6.52 8.31
N ARG A 40 6.24 -5.98 8.38
CA ARG A 40 7.47 -6.76 8.55
C ARG A 40 7.81 -7.03 10.00
N ILE A 41 7.43 -6.13 10.91
CA ILE A 41 7.82 -6.15 12.33
C ILE A 41 6.55 -6.16 13.19
N PRO A 42 5.96 -7.36 13.46
CA PRO A 42 4.76 -7.47 14.31
C PRO A 42 4.98 -6.95 15.73
N GLU A 43 6.22 -6.97 16.22
CA GLU A 43 6.62 -6.48 17.54
C GLU A 43 6.41 -4.97 17.69
N LEU A 44 6.47 -4.22 16.59
CA LEU A 44 6.18 -2.78 16.60
C LEU A 44 4.76 -2.50 17.11
N ARG A 45 3.78 -3.29 16.67
CA ARG A 45 2.41 -3.18 17.15
C ARG A 45 2.29 -3.53 18.63
N GLN A 46 2.97 -4.59 19.07
CA GLN A 46 2.96 -4.99 20.48
C GLN A 46 3.59 -3.92 21.38
N ALA A 47 4.68 -3.29 20.92
CA ALA A 47 5.32 -2.19 21.63
C ALA A 47 4.40 -0.97 21.76
N LEU A 48 3.66 -0.62 20.71
CA LEU A 48 2.72 0.50 20.74
C LEU A 48 1.51 0.22 21.63
N ASP A 49 1.05 -1.04 21.68
CA ASP A 49 -0.06 -1.46 22.53
C ASP A 49 0.34 -1.55 24.02
N ASN A 50 1.62 -1.51 24.34
CA ASN A 50 2.11 -1.59 25.71
C ASN A 50 1.83 -0.27 26.47
N PRO A 51 1.01 -0.28 27.53
CA PRO A 51 0.69 0.93 28.29
C PRO A 51 1.84 1.41 29.20
N VAL A 52 2.86 0.57 29.44
CA VAL A 52 3.99 0.91 30.30
C VAL A 52 5.04 1.76 29.57
N LEU A 53 5.07 1.66 28.22
CA LEU A 53 6.02 2.44 27.41
C LEU A 53 5.63 3.92 27.38
N PRO A 54 6.57 4.83 27.74
CA PRO A 54 6.36 6.28 27.65
C PRO A 54 6.02 6.73 26.21
N ALA A 55 5.19 7.77 26.09
CA ALA A 55 4.81 8.32 24.77
C ALA A 55 6.03 8.76 23.95
N GLU A 56 7.04 9.36 24.58
CA GLU A 56 8.29 9.76 23.91
C GLU A 56 9.04 8.58 23.29
N THR A 57 9.06 7.42 23.99
CA THR A 57 9.69 6.21 23.46
C THR A 57 8.91 5.65 22.30
N LYS A 58 7.56 5.65 22.38
CA LYS A 58 6.68 5.25 21.26
C LYS A 58 6.88 6.16 20.06
N LEU A 59 6.96 7.48 20.26
CA LEU A 59 7.22 8.46 19.20
C LEU A 59 8.54 8.16 18.49
N LYS A 60 9.63 7.95 19.24
CA LYS A 60 10.94 7.61 18.66
C LYS A 60 10.88 6.32 17.84
N LEU A 61 10.22 5.28 18.35
CA LEU A 61 10.05 4.01 17.63
C LEU A 61 9.31 4.19 16.31
N ILE A 62 8.24 5.01 16.30
CA ILE A 62 7.47 5.28 15.09
C ILE A 62 8.30 6.08 14.09
N CYS A 63 9.03 7.11 14.53
CA CYS A 63 9.90 7.91 13.67
C CYS A 63 11.02 7.06 13.06
N GLU A 64 11.63 6.17 13.83
CA GLU A 64 12.62 5.21 13.32
C GLU A 64 12.01 4.27 12.28
N ALA A 65 10.80 3.76 12.54
CA ALA A 65 10.10 2.86 11.64
C ALA A 65 9.61 3.54 10.35
N ALA A 66 9.41 4.87 10.36
CA ALA A 66 8.92 5.65 9.22
C ALA A 66 10.02 6.17 8.30
N GLY A 67 11.26 6.33 8.78
CA GLY A 67 12.32 6.91 7.96
C GLY A 67 13.69 7.00 8.62
N GLY A 68 14.00 6.10 9.57
CA GLY A 68 15.31 6.08 10.24
C GLY A 68 15.58 7.31 11.11
N GLY A 69 14.52 7.87 11.71
CA GLY A 69 14.61 8.98 12.66
C GLY A 69 14.49 10.39 12.08
N GLN A 70 14.61 10.54 10.77
CA GLN A 70 14.36 11.81 10.06
C GLN A 70 12.99 11.74 9.39
N VAL A 71 11.97 12.23 10.06
CA VAL A 71 10.58 12.24 9.60
C VAL A 71 10.12 13.69 9.47
N SER A 72 9.20 13.95 8.55
CA SER A 72 8.58 15.26 8.38
C SER A 72 7.93 15.75 9.69
N GLU A 73 7.93 17.07 9.91
CA GLU A 73 7.29 17.64 11.09
C GLU A 73 5.79 17.33 11.13
N GLU A 74 5.15 17.25 9.97
CA GLU A 74 3.74 16.95 9.82
C GLU A 74 3.40 15.56 10.33
N LEU A 75 4.16 14.54 9.90
CA LEU A 75 3.96 13.17 10.38
C LEU A 75 4.27 13.06 11.87
N LYS A 76 5.35 13.72 12.35
CA LYS A 76 5.71 13.72 13.75
C LYS A 76 4.60 14.31 14.63
N ARG A 77 4.09 15.49 14.28
CA ARG A 77 2.97 16.13 15.01
C ARG A 77 1.71 15.29 14.98
N PHE A 78 1.44 14.65 13.85
CA PHE A 78 0.32 13.73 13.74
C PHE A 78 0.45 12.55 14.71
N VAL A 79 1.63 11.95 14.79
CA VAL A 79 1.91 10.84 15.72
C VAL A 79 1.81 11.31 17.18
N GLU A 80 2.35 12.47 17.51
CA GLU A 80 2.22 13.10 18.83
C GLU A 80 0.74 13.22 19.23
N LEU A 81 -0.09 13.77 18.36
CA LEU A 81 -1.54 13.89 18.59
C LEU A 81 -2.21 12.53 18.82
N VAL A 82 -1.84 11.51 18.04
CA VAL A 82 -2.39 10.15 18.18
C VAL A 82 -2.01 9.54 19.54
N LEU A 83 -0.78 9.78 20.01
CA LEU A 83 -0.29 9.31 21.30
C LEU A 83 -0.92 10.06 22.48
N GLU A 84 -1.10 11.38 22.40
CA GLU A 84 -1.79 12.20 23.39
C GLU A 84 -3.24 11.72 23.59
N GLU A 85 -3.92 11.41 22.49
CA GLU A 85 -5.30 10.90 22.50
C GLU A 85 -5.40 9.41 22.85
N ARG A 86 -4.26 8.75 23.11
CA ARG A 86 -4.17 7.30 23.43
C ARG A 86 -4.83 6.43 22.37
N ARG A 87 -4.59 6.77 21.09
CA ARG A 87 -5.18 6.08 19.92
C ARG A 87 -4.14 5.34 19.08
N GLU A 88 -2.99 5.07 19.64
CA GLU A 88 -1.87 4.36 18.98
C GLU A 88 -2.28 3.00 18.40
N LYS A 89 -3.25 2.32 19.00
CA LYS A 89 -3.81 1.06 18.49
C LYS A 89 -4.39 1.16 17.08
N PHE A 90 -4.80 2.35 16.69
CA PHE A 90 -5.41 2.62 15.38
C PHE A 90 -4.44 3.24 14.40
N LEU A 91 -3.20 3.54 14.81
CA LEU A 91 -2.22 4.24 13.98
C LEU A 91 -1.98 3.53 12.65
N GLN A 92 -1.81 2.21 12.64
CA GLN A 92 -1.64 1.45 11.41
C GLN A 92 -2.81 1.67 10.43
N PHE A 93 -4.05 1.63 10.91
CA PHE A 93 -5.23 1.86 10.07
C PHE A 93 -5.35 3.30 9.61
N MET A 94 -4.90 4.27 10.44
CA MET A 94 -4.85 5.69 10.06
C MET A 94 -3.88 5.91 8.92
N ILE A 95 -2.67 5.33 9.00
CA ILE A 95 -1.64 5.42 7.97
C ILE A 95 -2.10 4.75 6.66
N MET A 96 -2.69 3.55 6.73
CA MET A 96 -3.24 2.90 5.54
C MET A 96 -4.36 3.73 4.89
N SER A 97 -5.26 4.31 5.71
CA SER A 97 -6.32 5.18 5.19
C SER A 97 -5.77 6.46 4.56
N TYR A 98 -4.68 7.01 5.10
CA TYR A 98 -3.98 8.16 4.51
C TYR A 98 -3.43 7.83 3.12
N ILE A 99 -2.72 6.72 3.00
CA ILE A 99 -2.17 6.23 1.74
C ILE A 99 -3.28 6.05 0.69
N ASP A 100 -4.42 5.48 1.07
CA ASP A 100 -5.56 5.29 0.17
C ASP A 100 -6.20 6.62 -0.25
N LEU A 101 -6.33 7.59 0.67
CA LEU A 101 -6.85 8.92 0.38
C LEU A 101 -5.92 9.71 -0.55
N TYR A 102 -4.61 9.69 -0.28
CA TYR A 102 -3.61 10.34 -1.11
C TYR A 102 -3.63 9.79 -2.54
N ARG A 103 -3.62 8.44 -2.69
CA ARG A 103 -3.72 7.80 -4.00
C ARG A 103 -4.98 8.21 -4.75
N LYS A 104 -6.09 8.29 -4.05
CA LYS A 104 -7.36 8.74 -4.63
C LYS A 104 -7.31 10.21 -5.07
N GLN A 105 -6.70 11.08 -4.29
CA GLN A 105 -6.55 12.51 -4.62
C GLN A 105 -5.63 12.72 -5.83
N LYS A 106 -4.51 12.00 -5.90
CA LYS A 106 -3.53 12.09 -7.00
C LYS A 106 -3.85 11.17 -8.19
N ASN A 107 -5.00 10.48 -8.19
CA ASN A 107 -5.38 9.49 -9.22
C ASN A 107 -4.31 8.42 -9.46
N ILE A 108 -3.68 7.95 -8.37
CA ILE A 108 -2.67 6.90 -8.42
C ILE A 108 -3.37 5.55 -8.34
N SER A 109 -3.23 4.74 -9.39
CA SER A 109 -3.71 3.36 -9.43
C SER A 109 -2.59 2.40 -9.04
N VAL A 110 -2.88 1.45 -8.14
CA VAL A 110 -1.92 0.41 -7.77
C VAL A 110 -2.15 -0.82 -8.63
N GLY A 111 -1.17 -1.13 -9.48
CA GLY A 111 -1.13 -2.36 -10.26
C GLY A 111 -0.29 -3.42 -9.53
N LYS A 112 -0.81 -4.64 -9.42
CA LYS A 112 -0.08 -5.79 -8.89
C LYS A 112 0.21 -6.77 -9.98
N ILE A 113 1.49 -7.09 -10.18
CA ILE A 113 1.94 -8.11 -11.11
C ILE A 113 2.44 -9.32 -10.30
N THR A 114 1.81 -10.48 -10.50
CA THR A 114 2.26 -11.74 -9.91
C THR A 114 2.89 -12.59 -11.00
N THR A 115 4.13 -13.04 -10.79
CA THR A 115 4.92 -13.82 -11.76
C THR A 115 5.66 -14.95 -11.06
N VAL A 116 6.17 -15.90 -11.84
CA VAL A 116 6.98 -17.02 -11.33
C VAL A 116 8.41 -16.60 -11.03
N CYS A 117 8.96 -15.68 -11.82
CA CYS A 117 10.32 -15.18 -11.70
C CYS A 117 10.34 -13.64 -11.75
N PRO A 118 11.44 -13.01 -11.32
CA PRO A 118 11.60 -11.57 -11.45
C PRO A 118 11.37 -11.12 -12.89
N VAL A 119 10.55 -10.10 -13.06
CA VAL A 119 10.24 -9.52 -14.38
C VAL A 119 11.31 -8.49 -14.72
N ALA A 120 11.80 -8.54 -15.96
CA ALA A 120 12.71 -7.52 -16.45
C ALA A 120 12.02 -6.14 -16.45
N GLU A 121 12.74 -5.09 -16.06
CA GLU A 121 12.20 -3.72 -15.96
C GLU A 121 11.58 -3.23 -17.28
N GLU A 122 12.08 -3.70 -18.41
CA GLU A 122 11.54 -3.40 -19.74
C GLU A 122 10.10 -3.86 -19.92
N VAL A 123 9.74 -5.04 -19.37
CA VAL A 123 8.39 -5.58 -19.46
C VAL A 123 7.45 -4.79 -18.52
N VAL A 124 7.93 -4.46 -17.32
CA VAL A 124 7.18 -3.63 -16.36
C VAL A 124 6.91 -2.25 -16.95
N SER A 125 7.91 -1.64 -17.62
CA SER A 125 7.76 -0.32 -18.25
C SER A 125 6.78 -0.34 -19.44
N ARG A 126 6.76 -1.41 -20.25
CA ARG A 126 5.75 -1.59 -21.32
C ARG A 126 4.34 -1.73 -20.76
N ILE A 127 4.17 -2.52 -19.71
CA ILE A 127 2.86 -2.67 -19.04
C ILE A 127 2.43 -1.33 -18.45
N ARG A 128 3.37 -0.59 -17.85
CA ARG A 128 3.11 0.77 -17.32
C ARG A 128 2.58 1.69 -18.41
N ALA A 129 3.24 1.75 -19.55
CA ALA A 129 2.83 2.59 -20.68
C ALA A 129 1.39 2.27 -21.15
N LEU A 130 1.07 0.98 -21.32
CA LEU A 130 -0.26 0.53 -21.72
C LEU A 130 -1.35 0.85 -20.68
N VAL A 131 -1.02 0.78 -19.39
CA VAL A 131 -1.99 1.05 -18.33
C VAL A 131 -2.21 2.55 -18.17
N VAL A 132 -1.16 3.36 -18.21
CA VAL A 132 -1.24 4.83 -18.17
C VAL A 132 -2.08 5.36 -19.32
N GLU A 133 -1.92 4.82 -20.53
CA GLU A 133 -2.73 5.19 -21.71
C GLU A 133 -4.23 4.93 -21.49
N LYS A 134 -4.58 3.86 -20.78
CA LYS A 134 -5.99 3.50 -20.52
C LYS A 134 -6.59 4.17 -19.29
N THR A 135 -5.79 4.47 -18.27
CA THR A 135 -6.29 4.99 -16.98
C THR A 135 -6.17 6.50 -16.85
N HIS A 136 -5.38 7.14 -17.72
CA HIS A 136 -5.05 8.59 -17.66
C HIS A 136 -4.52 9.04 -16.28
N GLY A 137 -3.98 8.12 -15.47
CA GLY A 137 -3.46 8.36 -14.12
C GLY A 137 -2.05 7.79 -13.94
N THR A 138 -1.44 8.13 -12.82
CA THR A 138 -0.16 7.53 -12.41
C THR A 138 -0.38 6.10 -11.93
N VAL A 139 0.52 5.19 -12.29
CA VAL A 139 0.40 3.77 -11.88
C VAL A 139 1.62 3.34 -11.12
N GLU A 140 1.40 2.93 -9.89
CA GLU A 140 2.40 2.25 -9.06
C GLU A 140 2.31 0.74 -9.26
N PHE A 141 3.44 0.08 -9.53
CA PHE A 141 3.49 -1.37 -9.70
C PHE A 141 4.10 -2.05 -8.48
N LYS A 142 3.35 -3.01 -7.92
CA LYS A 142 3.87 -3.96 -6.93
C LYS A 142 4.08 -5.30 -7.60
N THR A 143 5.32 -5.80 -7.62
CA THR A 143 5.64 -7.14 -8.13
C THR A 143 5.59 -8.16 -6.99
N LYS A 144 4.93 -9.29 -7.23
CA LYS A 144 4.93 -10.44 -6.33
C LYS A 144 5.43 -11.66 -7.09
N ILE A 145 6.36 -12.40 -6.49
CA ILE A 145 6.80 -13.69 -7.02
C ILE A 145 5.96 -14.77 -6.35
N ASP A 146 5.31 -15.62 -7.16
CA ASP A 146 4.55 -16.78 -6.71
C ASP A 146 4.93 -18.01 -7.53
N PRO A 147 5.76 -18.91 -6.98
CA PRO A 147 6.20 -20.12 -7.68
C PRO A 147 5.07 -21.08 -8.05
N LYS A 148 3.90 -20.97 -7.40
CA LYS A 148 2.72 -21.82 -7.68
C LYS A 148 2.06 -21.49 -9.01
N LEU A 149 2.44 -20.41 -9.66
CA LEU A 149 1.84 -19.98 -10.92
C LEU A 149 2.23 -20.87 -12.11
N GLU A 150 3.26 -21.72 -11.99
CA GLU A 150 3.81 -22.63 -13.03
C GLU A 150 4.31 -21.94 -14.31
N GLY A 151 3.88 -20.69 -14.59
CA GLY A 151 4.27 -19.88 -15.76
C GLY A 151 3.27 -18.79 -16.10
N GLY A 152 3.73 -17.79 -16.87
CA GLY A 152 2.93 -16.61 -17.23
C GLY A 152 2.88 -15.56 -16.13
N PHE A 153 1.82 -14.73 -16.13
CA PHE A 153 1.64 -13.68 -15.14
C PHE A 153 0.17 -13.43 -14.84
N ILE A 154 -0.11 -12.87 -13.67
CA ILE A 154 -1.40 -12.32 -13.29
C ILE A 154 -1.21 -10.82 -13.05
N PHE A 155 -2.03 -10.01 -13.69
CA PHE A 155 -2.05 -8.56 -13.51
C PHE A 155 -3.38 -8.14 -12.87
N GLU A 156 -3.31 -7.37 -11.79
CA GLU A 156 -4.45 -6.86 -11.05
C GLU A 156 -4.32 -5.35 -10.90
N ILE A 157 -5.37 -4.59 -11.25
CA ILE A 157 -5.45 -3.16 -11.05
C ILE A 157 -6.89 -2.78 -10.68
N GLY A 158 -7.09 -2.25 -9.47
CA GLY A 158 -8.42 -1.99 -8.96
C GLY A 158 -9.29 -3.24 -8.98
N THR A 159 -10.39 -3.20 -9.74
CA THR A 159 -11.32 -4.33 -9.92
C THR A 159 -10.99 -5.20 -11.13
N TYR A 160 -10.03 -4.79 -11.96
CA TYR A 160 -9.65 -5.55 -13.16
C TYR A 160 -8.56 -6.56 -12.85
N ARG A 161 -8.78 -7.80 -13.31
CA ARG A 161 -7.80 -8.87 -13.20
C ARG A 161 -7.60 -9.52 -14.56
N LEU A 162 -6.36 -9.51 -15.03
CA LEU A 162 -5.92 -10.22 -16.23
C LEU A 162 -5.10 -11.43 -15.80
N ASP A 163 -5.63 -12.62 -16.02
CA ASP A 163 -4.93 -13.88 -15.73
C ASP A 163 -4.39 -14.47 -17.04
N ALA A 164 -3.11 -14.25 -17.29
CA ALA A 164 -2.35 -14.80 -18.41
C ALA A 164 -1.45 -15.96 -17.97
N SER A 165 -1.81 -16.67 -16.89
CA SER A 165 -1.07 -17.86 -16.43
C SER A 165 -1.21 -19.02 -17.44
N VAL A 166 -0.17 -19.84 -17.53
CA VAL A 166 -0.17 -21.05 -18.38
C VAL A 166 -1.32 -21.98 -17.99
N ALA A 167 -1.57 -22.17 -16.71
CA ALA A 167 -2.68 -22.97 -16.20
C ALA A 167 -4.05 -22.48 -16.74
N ASN A 168 -4.28 -21.16 -16.76
CA ASN A 168 -5.52 -20.60 -17.28
C ASN A 168 -5.60 -20.70 -18.80
N GLN A 169 -4.50 -20.54 -19.52
CA GLN A 169 -4.45 -20.71 -20.96
C GLN A 169 -4.77 -22.15 -21.36
N ILE A 170 -4.20 -23.14 -20.69
CA ILE A 170 -4.53 -24.57 -20.92
C ILE A 170 -6.01 -24.83 -20.63
N LYS A 171 -6.55 -24.30 -19.55
CA LYS A 171 -7.98 -24.40 -19.23
C LYS A 171 -8.88 -23.84 -20.32
N ARG A 172 -8.52 -22.67 -20.87
CA ARG A 172 -9.26 -22.04 -21.97
C ARG A 172 -9.22 -22.89 -23.25
N VAL A 173 -8.05 -23.39 -23.62
CA VAL A 173 -7.89 -24.28 -24.78
C VAL A 173 -8.72 -25.57 -24.59
N LYS A 174 -8.65 -26.19 -23.40
CA LYS A 174 -9.48 -27.37 -23.10
C LYS A 174 -10.99 -27.10 -23.24
N GLN A 175 -11.46 -25.94 -22.76
CA GLN A 175 -12.86 -25.55 -22.89
C GLN A 175 -13.27 -25.33 -24.35
N GLN A 176 -12.39 -24.73 -25.16
CA GLN A 176 -12.64 -24.54 -26.59
C GLN A 176 -12.77 -25.88 -27.35
N PHE A 177 -11.91 -26.86 -27.01
CA PHE A 177 -12.01 -28.21 -27.61
C PHE A 177 -13.30 -28.92 -27.21
N ILE A 178 -13.73 -28.82 -25.96
CA ILE A 178 -14.98 -29.42 -25.49
C ILE A 178 -16.19 -28.78 -26.16
N ALA A 179 -16.18 -27.42 -26.32
CA ALA A 179 -17.28 -26.70 -26.98
C ALA A 179 -17.38 -27.00 -28.49
N LYS A 180 -16.25 -27.33 -29.15
CA LYS A 180 -16.19 -27.62 -30.59
C LYS A 180 -16.61 -29.07 -30.94
N ASN A 181 -16.59 -29.97 -29.92
CA ASN A 181 -16.98 -31.38 -30.05
C ASN A 181 -18.40 -31.66 -29.53
N ARG A 182 -19.19 -30.64 -29.28
CA ARG A 182 -20.64 -30.69 -29.01
C ARG A 182 -21.42 -30.12 -30.20
#